data_8a992617ac2cb1da7b32a40550352ebc
#
_entry.id   8a992617ac2cb1da7b32a40550352ebc
#
_cell.length_a   1.000
_cell.length_b   1.000
_cell.length_c   1.000
_cell.angle_alpha   90.00
_cell.angle_beta   90.00
_cell.angle_gamma   90.00
#
_symmetry.space_group_name_H-M   'P 1'
#
loop_
_entity.id
_entity.type
_entity.pdbx_description
1 polymer ?
#
loop_
_entity_poly.entity_id
_entity_poly.type
_entity_poly.pdbx_seq_one_letter_code
_entity_poly.pdbx_strand_id
1 'polypeptide(L)'
;MTTVEPIKNKKDVEKVERYLEKQSDRDHLLFVFGTNSGLRISDIVALNVGDVRGKNYVQIVEKKTGKYKKFPLNDKLKKLIAEFVKGKRDKEPLFKSLWGRRYNRITAYYMIRDACKKVGLEERIGTHSMRKTFGYHHYQQFKDIALLQKIFNHSSQLITLRYIGIDQEQIDYTYNNFVL
;
A
#
# COMPACT_ATOMS: atom_id res chain seq x y z
N MET A 1 -10.21 -15.77 -10.42
CA MET A 1 -10.07 -14.45 -9.73
C MET A 1 -9.16 -13.58 -10.58
N THR A 2 -9.65 -12.44 -11.03
CA THR A 2 -8.83 -11.49 -11.81
C THR A 2 -7.78 -10.86 -10.90
N THR A 3 -6.51 -11.09 -11.20
CA THR A 3 -5.39 -10.54 -10.44
C THR A 3 -5.31 -9.03 -10.68
N VAL A 4 -5.29 -8.22 -9.61
CA VAL A 4 -5.04 -6.78 -9.70
C VAL A 4 -3.56 -6.51 -9.96
N GLU A 5 -3.23 -5.37 -10.59
CA GLU A 5 -1.87 -5.00 -10.96
C GLU A 5 -1.29 -3.93 -10.01
N PRO A 6 0.05 -3.82 -9.90
CA PRO A 6 0.70 -2.67 -9.29
C PRO A 6 0.59 -1.44 -10.18
N ILE A 7 0.60 -0.25 -9.60
CA ILE A 7 0.81 1.00 -10.35
C ILE A 7 2.32 1.15 -10.56
N LYS A 8 2.80 0.79 -11.77
CA LYS A 8 4.23 0.70 -12.08
C LYS A 8 4.88 2.07 -12.34
N ASN A 9 4.13 3.00 -12.91
CA ASN A 9 4.64 4.33 -13.20
C ASN A 9 4.53 5.23 -11.96
N LYS A 10 5.66 5.79 -11.49
CA LYS A 10 5.68 6.72 -10.34
C LYS A 10 4.81 7.96 -10.57
N LYS A 11 4.77 8.50 -11.79
CA LYS A 11 3.92 9.64 -12.12
C LYS A 11 2.43 9.34 -11.95
N ASP A 12 2.01 8.10 -12.19
CA ASP A 12 0.62 7.69 -12.01
C ASP A 12 0.28 7.50 -10.53
N VAL A 13 1.22 6.99 -9.72
CA VAL A 13 1.07 7.00 -8.24
C VAL A 13 0.87 8.43 -7.75
N GLU A 14 1.68 9.39 -8.21
CA GLU A 14 1.56 10.80 -7.86
C GLU A 14 0.24 11.44 -8.33
N LYS A 15 -0.28 11.06 -9.51
CA LYS A 15 -1.58 11.55 -9.99
C LYS A 15 -2.71 11.10 -9.07
N VAL A 16 -2.74 9.81 -8.69
CA VAL A 16 -3.74 9.29 -7.74
C VAL A 16 -3.63 9.98 -6.40
N GLU A 17 -2.41 10.14 -5.89
CA GLU A 17 -2.16 10.80 -4.62
C GLU A 17 -2.68 12.25 -4.63
N ARG A 18 -2.30 13.06 -5.63
CA ARG A 18 -2.77 14.44 -5.78
C ARG A 18 -4.28 14.55 -5.96
N TYR A 19 -4.89 13.58 -6.66
CA TYR A 19 -6.35 13.55 -6.76
C TYR A 19 -6.99 13.32 -5.40
N LEU A 20 -6.53 12.31 -4.64
CA LEU A 20 -7.07 11.98 -3.32
C LEU A 20 -6.83 13.09 -2.29
N GLU A 21 -5.68 13.75 -2.31
CA GLU A 21 -5.36 14.91 -1.47
C GLU A 21 -6.40 16.02 -1.58
N LYS A 22 -6.90 16.28 -2.80
CA LYS A 22 -7.95 17.27 -3.05
C LYS A 22 -9.36 16.82 -2.63
N GLN A 23 -9.57 15.49 -2.47
CA GLN A 23 -10.90 14.94 -2.18
C GLN A 23 -11.11 14.66 -0.69
N SER A 24 -10.10 14.10 -0.01
CA SER A 24 -10.24 13.63 1.36
C SER A 24 -8.89 13.29 2.00
N ASP A 25 -8.53 13.97 3.09
CA ASP A 25 -7.32 13.67 3.87
C ASP A 25 -7.26 12.21 4.33
N ARG A 26 -8.42 11.62 4.67
CA ARG A 26 -8.53 10.21 5.05
C ARG A 26 -8.11 9.29 3.90
N ASP A 27 -8.66 9.52 2.72
CA ASP A 27 -8.46 8.65 1.57
C ASP A 27 -7.05 8.82 1.00
N HIS A 28 -6.53 10.05 1.03
CA HIS A 28 -5.15 10.39 0.74
C HIS A 28 -4.20 9.63 1.69
N LEU A 29 -4.38 9.78 3.01
CA LEU A 29 -3.55 9.07 3.98
C LEU A 29 -3.65 7.54 3.81
N LEU A 30 -4.84 6.98 3.56
CA LEU A 30 -5.01 5.55 3.35
C LEU A 30 -4.22 5.04 2.14
N PHE A 31 -4.26 5.76 1.02
CA PHE A 31 -3.52 5.43 -0.19
C PHE A 31 -2.01 5.51 0.05
N VAL A 32 -1.53 6.62 0.61
CA VAL A 32 -0.10 6.80 0.93
C VAL A 32 0.37 5.74 1.92
N PHE A 33 -0.45 5.44 2.94
CA PHE A 33 -0.12 4.39 3.92
C PHE A 33 0.02 3.03 3.25
N GLY A 34 -0.89 2.66 2.35
CA GLY A 34 -0.87 1.40 1.62
C GLY A 34 0.34 1.26 0.69
N THR A 35 0.68 2.33 -0.04
CA THR A 35 1.80 2.36 -1.00
C THR A 35 3.18 2.52 -0.34
N ASN A 36 3.23 2.90 0.96
CA ASN A 36 4.50 3.09 1.69
C ASN A 36 4.76 2.08 2.83
N SER A 37 3.77 1.29 3.23
CA SER A 37 3.94 0.28 4.29
C SER A 37 3.95 -1.16 3.78
N GLY A 38 3.40 -1.37 2.59
CA GLY A 38 3.18 -2.71 2.04
C GLY A 38 2.25 -3.59 2.89
N LEU A 39 1.44 -3.01 3.78
CA LEU A 39 0.45 -3.75 4.56
C LEU A 39 -0.74 -4.20 3.70
N ARG A 40 -1.45 -5.21 4.18
CA ARG A 40 -2.77 -5.56 3.62
C ARG A 40 -3.79 -4.52 4.06
N ILE A 41 -4.78 -4.24 3.20
CA ILE A 41 -5.84 -3.28 3.53
C ILE A 41 -6.58 -3.64 4.83
N SER A 42 -6.77 -4.94 5.12
CA SER A 42 -7.39 -5.41 6.37
C SER A 42 -6.63 -4.97 7.63
N ASP A 43 -5.30 -4.87 7.51
CA ASP A 43 -4.44 -4.48 8.61
C ASP A 43 -4.39 -2.94 8.74
N ILE A 44 -4.37 -2.23 7.61
CA ILE A 44 -4.41 -0.76 7.58
C ILE A 44 -5.71 -0.23 8.19
N VAL A 45 -6.86 -0.72 7.76
CA VAL A 45 -8.16 -0.24 8.29
C VAL A 45 -8.42 -0.68 9.74
N ALA A 46 -7.64 -1.63 10.26
CA ALA A 46 -7.72 -2.04 11.65
C ALA A 46 -7.03 -1.08 12.64
N LEU A 47 -6.11 -0.24 12.15
CA LEU A 47 -5.34 0.69 12.97
C LEU A 47 -6.25 1.68 13.71
N ASN A 48 -5.85 2.00 14.94
CA ASN A 48 -6.37 3.11 15.72
C ASN A 48 -5.41 4.30 15.64
N VAL A 49 -5.86 5.46 16.04
CA VAL A 49 -5.05 6.67 16.08
C VAL A 49 -3.81 6.49 16.97
N GLY A 50 -3.95 5.86 18.15
CA GLY A 50 -2.85 5.61 19.08
C GLY A 50 -1.78 4.63 18.56
N ASP A 51 -2.10 3.84 17.54
CA ASP A 51 -1.12 2.92 16.93
C ASP A 51 -0.08 3.66 16.09
N VAL A 52 -0.36 4.92 15.68
CA VAL A 52 0.48 5.70 14.77
C VAL A 52 0.88 7.08 15.31
N ARG A 53 0.11 7.67 16.24
CA ARG A 53 0.35 9.01 16.78
C ARG A 53 1.72 9.11 17.46
N GLY A 54 2.59 9.98 16.97
CA GLY A 54 3.92 10.23 17.53
C GLY A 54 4.85 9.02 17.50
N LYS A 55 4.52 7.99 16.70
CA LYS A 55 5.32 6.78 16.59
C LYS A 55 6.36 6.87 15.47
N ASN A 56 7.54 6.31 15.72
CA ASN A 56 8.54 6.06 14.67
C ASN A 56 8.31 4.70 13.98
N TYR A 57 7.62 3.79 14.63
CA TYR A 57 7.34 2.43 14.17
C TYR A 57 5.88 2.08 14.41
N VAL A 58 5.28 1.36 13.48
CA VAL A 58 3.99 0.70 13.67
C VAL A 58 4.22 -0.77 14.00
N GLN A 59 3.45 -1.27 14.96
CA GLN A 59 3.49 -2.65 15.43
C GLN A 59 2.07 -3.23 15.32
N ILE A 60 1.94 -4.35 14.63
CA ILE A 60 0.66 -5.02 14.43
C ILE A 60 0.81 -6.53 14.52
N VAL A 61 -0.32 -7.20 14.78
CA VAL A 61 -0.49 -8.62 14.49
C VAL A 61 -1.32 -8.73 13.22
N GLU A 62 -0.72 -9.27 12.15
CA GLU A 62 -1.40 -9.38 10.86
C GLU A 62 -2.65 -10.27 10.96
N LYS A 63 -3.82 -9.77 10.55
CA LYS A 63 -5.11 -10.48 10.64
C LYS A 63 -5.12 -11.82 9.89
N LYS A 64 -4.44 -11.90 8.74
CA LYS A 64 -4.45 -13.09 7.90
C LYS A 64 -3.51 -14.19 8.41
N THR A 65 -2.38 -13.83 9.00
CA THR A 65 -1.29 -14.76 9.31
C THR A 65 -1.06 -14.96 10.80
N GLY A 66 -1.63 -14.08 11.65
CA GLY A 66 -1.35 -14.03 13.09
C GLY A 66 0.08 -13.63 13.45
N LYS A 67 0.91 -13.26 12.47
CA LYS A 67 2.31 -12.94 12.70
C LYS A 67 2.48 -11.50 13.17
N TYR A 68 3.38 -11.30 14.13
CA TYR A 68 3.80 -9.98 14.56
C TYR A 68 4.61 -9.30 13.45
N LYS A 69 4.32 -8.02 13.23
CA LYS A 69 5.03 -7.19 12.27
C LYS A 69 5.33 -5.81 12.87
N LYS A 70 6.58 -5.39 12.76
CA LYS A 70 7.05 -4.06 13.10
C LYS A 70 7.72 -3.45 11.87
N PHE A 71 7.37 -2.20 11.54
CA PHE A 71 7.99 -1.48 10.42
C PHE A 71 8.10 0.02 10.74
N PRO A 72 9.13 0.72 10.23
CA PRO A 72 9.30 2.14 10.44
C PRO A 72 8.30 2.94 9.60
N LEU A 73 7.87 4.08 10.13
CA LEU A 73 7.18 5.11 9.35
C LEU A 73 8.21 6.02 8.71
N ASN A 74 8.16 6.16 7.38
CA ASN A 74 8.97 7.16 6.68
C ASN A 74 8.48 8.59 6.97
N ASP A 75 9.28 9.59 6.65
CA ASP A 75 8.99 10.98 7.01
C ASP A 75 7.71 11.52 6.35
N LYS A 76 7.41 11.06 5.14
CA LYS A 76 6.14 11.38 4.45
C LYS A 76 4.93 10.90 5.25
N LEU A 77 4.94 9.64 5.69
CA LEU A 77 3.86 9.09 6.52
C LEU A 77 3.77 9.77 7.87
N LYS A 78 4.90 10.03 8.53
CA LYS A 78 4.92 10.76 9.83
C LYS A 78 4.27 12.12 9.72
N LYS A 79 4.61 12.90 8.67
CA LYS A 79 4.03 14.22 8.42
C LYS A 79 2.51 14.15 8.20
N LEU A 80 2.06 13.29 7.31
CA LEU A 80 0.63 13.14 7.01
C LEU A 80 -0.16 12.65 8.22
N ILE A 81 0.37 11.67 8.96
CA ILE A 81 -0.25 11.16 10.18
C ILE A 81 -0.37 12.28 11.22
N ALA A 82 0.70 13.04 11.47
CA ALA A 82 0.72 14.10 12.48
C ALA A 82 -0.39 15.13 12.22
N GLU A 83 -0.59 15.54 10.97
CA GLU A 83 -1.68 16.45 10.59
C GLU A 83 -3.06 15.78 10.74
N PHE A 84 -3.19 14.57 10.23
CA PHE A 84 -4.48 13.87 10.17
C PHE A 84 -5.05 13.50 11.55
N VAL A 85 -4.19 13.23 12.54
CA VAL A 85 -4.63 12.78 13.88
C VAL A 85 -4.86 13.91 14.88
N LYS A 86 -4.67 15.18 14.47
CA LYS A 86 -4.97 16.33 15.34
C LYS A 86 -6.43 16.29 15.84
N GLY A 87 -6.63 16.48 17.12
CA GLY A 87 -7.95 16.48 17.76
C GLY A 87 -8.67 15.14 17.85
N LYS A 88 -8.07 14.02 17.37
CA LYS A 88 -8.67 12.68 17.47
C LYS A 88 -8.22 11.98 18.75
N ARG A 89 -9.01 11.04 19.27
CA ARG A 89 -8.68 10.25 20.45
C ARG A 89 -7.93 8.97 20.05
N ASP A 90 -7.00 8.50 20.87
CA ASP A 90 -6.14 7.34 20.57
C ASP A 90 -6.92 6.03 20.30
N LYS A 91 -8.03 5.83 20.99
CA LYS A 91 -8.88 4.64 20.81
C LYS A 91 -9.78 4.68 19.58
N GLU A 92 -9.82 5.81 18.86
CA GLU A 92 -10.61 5.92 17.65
C GLU A 92 -9.96 5.15 16.49
N PRO A 93 -10.78 4.57 15.58
CA PRO A 93 -10.24 4.06 14.32
C PRO A 93 -9.50 5.14 13.57
N LEU A 94 -8.29 4.84 13.06
CA LEU A 94 -7.52 5.79 12.23
C LEU A 94 -8.32 6.20 10.99
N PHE A 95 -8.96 5.23 10.35
CA PHE A 95 -9.81 5.44 9.17
C PHE A 95 -11.27 5.21 9.53
N LYS A 96 -12.07 6.28 9.51
CA LYS A 96 -13.51 6.26 9.80
C LYS A 96 -14.32 6.63 8.56
N SER A 97 -15.48 6.01 8.39
CA SER A 97 -16.51 6.45 7.44
C SER A 97 -17.14 7.78 7.89
N LEU A 98 -17.94 8.39 7.04
CA LEU A 98 -18.73 9.60 7.38
C LEU A 98 -19.67 9.36 8.57
N TRP A 99 -20.09 8.12 8.78
CA TRP A 99 -20.94 7.72 9.92
C TRP A 99 -20.15 7.39 11.20
N GLY A 100 -18.85 7.69 11.27
CA GLY A 100 -18.01 7.43 12.43
C GLY A 100 -17.59 5.96 12.61
N ARG A 101 -18.07 5.04 11.76
CA ARG A 101 -17.71 3.61 11.82
C ARG A 101 -16.33 3.38 11.20
N ARG A 102 -15.64 2.34 11.67
CA ARG A 102 -14.36 1.90 11.07
C ARG A 102 -14.52 1.67 9.56
N TYR A 103 -13.59 2.19 8.79
CA TYR A 103 -13.53 1.97 7.35
C TYR A 103 -13.37 0.48 7.05
N ASN A 104 -14.03 -0.02 6.04
CA ASN A 104 -13.93 -1.42 5.68
C ASN A 104 -13.20 -1.61 4.33
N ARG A 105 -12.77 -2.84 4.07
CA ARG A 105 -12.00 -3.18 2.87
C ARG A 105 -12.77 -2.94 1.56
N ILE A 106 -14.10 -3.09 1.59
CA ILE A 106 -14.96 -2.93 0.40
C ILE A 106 -15.03 -1.45 0.03
N THR A 107 -15.29 -0.58 1.03
CA THR A 107 -15.30 0.87 0.82
C THR A 107 -13.94 1.38 0.33
N ALA A 108 -12.84 0.87 0.92
CA ALA A 108 -11.49 1.19 0.46
C ALA A 108 -11.24 0.72 -0.99
N TYR A 109 -11.77 -0.44 -1.38
CA TYR A 109 -11.67 -0.93 -2.76
C TYR A 109 -12.34 0.02 -3.74
N TYR A 110 -13.58 0.41 -3.50
CA TYR A 110 -14.28 1.34 -4.39
C TYR A 110 -13.59 2.70 -4.46
N MET A 111 -13.18 3.24 -3.32
CA MET A 111 -12.45 4.51 -3.25
C MET A 111 -11.19 4.49 -4.14
N ILE A 112 -10.34 3.46 -3.99
CA ILE A 112 -9.10 3.35 -4.75
C ILE A 112 -9.38 3.18 -6.23
N ARG A 113 -10.31 2.29 -6.59
CA ARG A 113 -10.70 2.05 -7.97
C ARG A 113 -11.23 3.31 -8.64
N ASP A 114 -12.11 4.02 -7.96
CA ASP A 114 -12.71 5.25 -8.50
C ASP A 114 -11.66 6.36 -8.64
N ALA A 115 -10.75 6.52 -7.67
CA ALA A 115 -9.65 7.47 -7.77
C ALA A 115 -8.73 7.16 -8.97
N CYS A 116 -8.36 5.90 -9.16
CA CYS A 116 -7.53 5.48 -10.31
C CYS A 116 -8.24 5.74 -11.64
N LYS A 117 -9.53 5.39 -11.74
CA LYS A 117 -10.34 5.67 -12.94
C LYS A 117 -10.42 7.16 -13.24
N LYS A 118 -10.57 8.02 -12.22
CA LYS A 118 -10.64 9.49 -12.38
C LYS A 118 -9.35 10.11 -12.92
N VAL A 119 -8.21 9.47 -12.72
CA VAL A 119 -6.92 9.93 -13.26
C VAL A 119 -6.50 9.19 -14.52
N GLY A 120 -7.41 8.40 -15.12
CA GLY A 120 -7.19 7.71 -16.40
C GLY A 120 -6.37 6.43 -16.30
N LEU A 121 -6.32 5.78 -15.14
CA LEU A 121 -5.72 4.45 -15.00
C LEU A 121 -6.77 3.37 -15.28
N GLU A 122 -6.57 2.66 -16.37
CA GLU A 122 -7.49 1.61 -16.84
C GLU A 122 -7.08 0.20 -16.36
N GLU A 123 -5.91 0.06 -15.75
CA GLU A 123 -5.44 -1.21 -15.24
C GLU A 123 -6.39 -1.77 -14.17
N ARG A 124 -6.27 -3.07 -13.93
CA ARG A 124 -7.04 -3.77 -12.89
C ARG A 124 -6.58 -3.38 -11.50
N ILE A 125 -7.04 -2.23 -11.02
CA ILE A 125 -6.65 -1.67 -9.73
C ILE A 125 -7.64 -2.06 -8.63
N GLY A 126 -7.11 -2.32 -7.44
CA GLY A 126 -7.85 -2.60 -6.22
C GLY A 126 -7.00 -2.42 -4.97
N THR A 127 -7.51 -2.81 -3.82
CA THR A 127 -6.80 -2.62 -2.54
C THR A 127 -5.46 -3.36 -2.46
N HIS A 128 -5.32 -4.50 -3.14
CA HIS A 128 -4.04 -5.20 -3.23
C HIS A 128 -3.03 -4.50 -4.14
N SER A 129 -3.48 -3.63 -5.05
CA SER A 129 -2.59 -2.85 -5.91
C SER A 129 -1.67 -1.94 -5.11
N MET A 130 -2.14 -1.32 -4.01
CA MET A 130 -1.27 -0.50 -3.15
C MET A 130 -0.08 -1.32 -2.61
N ARG A 131 -0.35 -2.51 -2.08
CA ARG A 131 0.70 -3.40 -1.57
C ARG A 131 1.61 -3.91 -2.68
N LYS A 132 1.05 -4.22 -3.86
CA LYS A 132 1.83 -4.59 -5.05
C LYS A 132 2.69 -3.43 -5.53
N THR A 133 2.16 -2.21 -5.55
CA THR A 133 2.89 -0.97 -5.89
C THR A 133 4.08 -0.75 -4.95
N PHE A 134 3.87 -0.86 -3.63
CA PHE A 134 4.98 -0.84 -2.68
C PHE A 134 6.05 -1.87 -3.05
N GLY A 135 5.67 -3.12 -3.26
CA GLY A 135 6.61 -4.19 -3.56
C GLY A 135 7.35 -3.99 -4.88
N TYR A 136 6.63 -3.57 -5.92
CA TYR A 136 7.22 -3.28 -7.24
C TYR A 136 8.30 -2.20 -7.13
N HIS A 137 7.97 -1.03 -6.57
CA HIS A 137 8.91 0.09 -6.45
C HIS A 137 10.05 -0.21 -5.48
N HIS A 138 9.79 -0.92 -4.38
CA HIS A 138 10.81 -1.38 -3.45
C HIS A 138 11.82 -2.29 -4.17
N TYR A 139 11.34 -3.28 -4.93
CA TYR A 139 12.22 -4.16 -5.70
C TYR A 139 12.98 -3.41 -6.80
N GLN A 140 12.34 -2.46 -7.50
CA GLN A 140 13.04 -1.65 -8.51
C GLN A 140 14.19 -0.84 -7.90
N GLN A 141 14.03 -0.35 -6.68
CA GLN A 141 15.03 0.46 -6.00
C GLN A 141 16.17 -0.36 -5.38
N PHE A 142 15.84 -1.46 -4.69
CA PHE A 142 16.80 -2.20 -3.88
C PHE A 142 17.26 -3.51 -4.50
N LYS A 143 16.55 -4.05 -5.48
CA LYS A 143 16.81 -5.33 -6.17
C LYS A 143 16.96 -6.55 -5.22
N ASP A 144 16.51 -6.43 -3.98
CA ASP A 144 16.59 -7.49 -2.97
C ASP A 144 15.22 -8.17 -2.79
N ILE A 145 15.06 -9.28 -3.50
CA ILE A 145 13.83 -10.07 -3.43
C ILE A 145 13.71 -10.87 -2.12
N ALA A 146 14.85 -11.26 -1.52
CA ALA A 146 14.84 -12.00 -0.27
C ALA A 146 14.34 -11.13 0.88
N LEU A 147 14.76 -9.84 0.92
CA LEU A 147 14.25 -8.88 1.87
C LEU A 147 12.76 -8.62 1.65
N LEU A 148 12.33 -8.43 0.40
CA LEU A 148 10.92 -8.19 0.08
C LEU A 148 10.03 -9.39 0.42
N GLN A 149 10.51 -10.61 0.21
CA GLN A 149 9.86 -11.84 0.66
C GLN A 149 9.59 -11.82 2.17
N LYS A 150 10.59 -11.44 2.98
CA LYS A 150 10.45 -11.28 4.43
C LYS A 150 9.43 -10.20 4.79
N ILE A 151 9.50 -9.04 4.13
CA ILE A 151 8.54 -7.93 4.33
C ILE A 151 7.10 -8.37 4.06
N PHE A 152 6.89 -9.19 3.04
CA PHE A 152 5.56 -9.68 2.68
C PHE A 152 5.13 -10.96 3.41
N ASN A 153 6.02 -11.61 4.16
CA ASN A 153 5.77 -12.93 4.74
C ASN A 153 5.36 -13.97 3.67
N HIS A 154 6.00 -13.96 2.51
CA HIS A 154 5.76 -14.94 1.46
C HIS A 154 6.62 -16.19 1.68
N SER A 155 6.13 -17.35 1.25
CA SER A 155 6.83 -18.64 1.42
C SER A 155 8.00 -18.81 0.45
N SER A 156 8.07 -18.06 -0.67
CA SER A 156 9.18 -18.10 -1.60
C SER A 156 9.40 -16.78 -2.33
N GLN A 157 10.61 -16.60 -2.87
CA GLN A 157 10.97 -15.48 -3.72
C GLN A 157 10.15 -15.47 -5.02
N LEU A 158 9.91 -16.62 -5.61
CA LEU A 158 9.11 -16.75 -6.83
C LEU A 158 7.68 -16.26 -6.64
N ILE A 159 7.05 -16.58 -5.50
CA ILE A 159 5.73 -16.04 -5.14
C ILE A 159 5.78 -14.51 -5.03
N THR A 160 6.87 -13.98 -4.49
CA THR A 160 7.04 -12.54 -4.34
C THR A 160 7.19 -11.84 -5.69
N LEU A 161 8.01 -12.38 -6.59
CA LEU A 161 8.19 -11.85 -7.96
C LEU A 161 6.86 -11.84 -8.73
N ARG A 162 6.17 -12.98 -8.76
CA ARG A 162 4.82 -13.06 -9.38
C ARG A 162 3.83 -12.08 -8.76
N TYR A 163 3.87 -11.95 -7.43
CA TYR A 163 2.96 -11.05 -6.71
C TYR A 163 3.13 -9.60 -7.14
N ILE A 164 4.36 -9.13 -7.33
CA ILE A 164 4.67 -7.75 -7.74
C ILE A 164 4.69 -7.54 -9.26
N GLY A 165 4.47 -8.59 -10.05
CA GLY A 165 4.34 -8.50 -11.50
C GLY A 165 5.67 -8.29 -12.24
N ILE A 166 6.78 -8.83 -11.70
CA ILE A 166 8.13 -8.69 -12.28
C ILE A 166 8.58 -9.94 -13.04
N ASP A 167 7.97 -11.08 -12.77
CA ASP A 167 8.39 -12.37 -13.32
C ASP A 167 8.53 -12.31 -14.85
N GLN A 168 7.48 -11.86 -15.54
CA GLN A 168 7.50 -11.73 -17.00
C GLN A 168 8.41 -10.61 -17.50
N GLU A 169 8.44 -9.47 -16.83
CA GLU A 169 9.32 -8.35 -17.23
C GLU A 169 10.81 -8.72 -17.19
N GLN A 170 11.23 -9.52 -16.20
CA GLN A 170 12.60 -9.99 -16.14
C GLN A 170 12.92 -10.98 -17.25
N ILE A 171 12.00 -11.89 -17.57
CA ILE A 171 12.14 -12.82 -18.68
C ILE A 171 12.29 -12.03 -19.98
N ASP A 172 11.37 -11.11 -20.25
CA ASP A 172 11.39 -10.29 -21.47
C ASP A 172 12.67 -9.46 -21.58
N TYR A 173 13.12 -8.87 -20.46
CA TYR A 173 14.37 -8.11 -20.41
C TYR A 173 15.59 -8.99 -20.77
N THR A 174 15.68 -10.20 -20.22
CA THR A 174 16.79 -11.10 -20.50
C THR A 174 16.82 -11.51 -21.97
N TYR A 175 15.66 -11.87 -22.55
CA TYR A 175 15.58 -12.21 -23.98
C TYR A 175 15.95 -11.05 -24.90
N ASN A 176 15.52 -9.83 -24.56
CA ASN A 176 15.78 -8.65 -25.38
C ASN A 176 17.24 -8.16 -25.29
N ASN A 177 17.97 -8.53 -24.25
CA ASN A 177 19.34 -8.04 -24.01
C ASN A 177 20.40 -9.15 -24.09
N PHE A 178 20.02 -10.39 -24.35
CA PHE A 178 20.95 -11.49 -24.52
C PHE A 178 21.22 -11.71 -26.01
N VAL A 179 22.46 -11.45 -26.45
CA VAL A 179 22.96 -11.69 -27.80
C VAL A 179 24.26 -12.48 -27.68
N LEU A 180 24.38 -13.58 -28.42
CA LEU A 180 25.62 -14.38 -28.55
C LEU A 180 26.52 -13.76 -29.63
#